data_6e4f1af645f1e150ff78f1441c7e8559
#
_entry.id   6e4f1af645f1e150ff78f1441c7e8559
#
_cell.length_a   1.000
_cell.length_b   1.000
_cell.length_c   1.000
_cell.angle_alpha   90.00
_cell.angle_beta   90.00
_cell.angle_gamma   90.00
#
_symmetry.space_group_name_H-M   'P 1'
#
loop_
_entity.id
_entity.type
_entity.pdbx_description
1 polymer ?
#
loop_
_entity_poly.entity_id
_entity_poly.type
_entity_poly.pdbx_seq_one_letter_code
_entity_poly.pdbx_strand_id
1 'polypeptide(L)'
;MEEEMCLVDSCTTNTILREVKFFQTLTKREGQVLTIAGRDAMIVGSGRATFILPMGTQIHIEEALLYPDSTRTLLSYRDIRKNEIHVETYEEHNEEFLLFTKNTGYGKQTLEKVPSLPSGLYYTYIKPVPHFAYKVIFQNVDTFKTWHERLGHPGIGMMRKIMSNSNGHGMSDIKFPKSSDFVCTSCATGKLILRPSHLKIQDEPLKFLERIQGDICGPIQPLS
;
A
#
# COMPACT_ATOMS: atom_id res chain seq x y z
N MET A 1 -7.16 19.68 -21.69
CA MET A 1 -6.70 18.92 -20.51
C MET A 1 -5.39 18.29 -20.90
N GLU A 2 -4.35 18.56 -20.15
CA GLU A 2 -3.00 18.05 -20.44
C GLU A 2 -2.92 16.55 -20.17
N GLU A 3 -2.38 15.84 -21.16
CA GLU A 3 -2.03 14.44 -21.04
C GLU A 3 -0.71 14.31 -20.25
N GLU A 4 -0.58 13.25 -19.47
CA GLU A 4 0.65 12.95 -18.75
C GLU A 4 1.21 11.62 -19.19
N MET A 5 2.52 11.59 -19.50
CA MET A 5 3.20 10.36 -19.85
C MET A 5 3.37 9.47 -18.62
N CYS A 6 2.97 8.23 -18.75
CA CYS A 6 2.99 7.22 -17.71
C CYS A 6 3.77 5.99 -18.17
N LEU A 7 4.69 5.49 -17.37
CA LEU A 7 5.39 4.23 -17.64
C LEU A 7 4.60 3.06 -17.03
N VAL A 8 4.50 1.97 -17.77
CA VAL A 8 3.93 0.72 -17.27
C VAL A 8 5.05 -0.07 -16.59
N ASP A 9 4.89 -0.32 -15.28
CA ASP A 9 5.94 -0.92 -14.46
C ASP A 9 5.44 -2.17 -13.72
N SER A 10 6.10 -3.30 -13.97
CA SER A 10 5.82 -4.58 -13.32
C SER A 10 6.44 -4.68 -11.92
N CYS A 11 7.43 -3.85 -11.60
CA CYS A 11 8.15 -3.89 -10.34
C CYS A 11 7.53 -3.00 -9.25
N THR A 12 6.62 -2.09 -9.64
CA THR A 12 5.90 -1.23 -8.70
C THR A 12 4.69 -1.94 -8.12
N THR A 13 4.56 -1.95 -6.81
CA THR A 13 3.40 -2.56 -6.13
C THR A 13 2.14 -1.70 -6.21
N ASN A 14 2.28 -0.39 -6.29
CA ASN A 14 1.20 0.58 -6.37
C ASN A 14 1.47 1.60 -7.48
N THR A 15 0.42 2.05 -8.12
CA THR A 15 0.50 3.15 -9.08
C THR A 15 0.94 4.43 -8.38
N ILE A 16 1.93 5.12 -8.97
CA ILE A 16 2.46 6.38 -8.47
C ILE A 16 2.07 7.50 -9.44
N LEU A 17 1.31 8.47 -8.96
CA LEU A 17 0.85 9.63 -9.69
C LEU A 17 1.52 10.89 -9.16
N ARG A 18 1.89 11.79 -10.06
CA ARG A 18 2.54 13.06 -9.72
C ARG A 18 1.55 14.17 -9.43
N GLU A 19 0.35 14.09 -9.99
CA GLU A 19 -0.63 15.18 -9.94
C GLU A 19 -1.93 14.77 -9.27
N VAL A 20 -2.44 15.68 -8.45
CA VAL A 20 -3.69 15.51 -7.70
C VAL A 20 -4.91 15.36 -8.61
N LYS A 21 -4.86 15.89 -9.83
CA LYS A 21 -5.97 15.89 -10.80
C LYS A 21 -6.52 14.50 -11.16
N PHE A 22 -5.75 13.43 -10.91
CA PHE A 22 -6.17 12.05 -11.17
C PHE A 22 -6.92 11.41 -10.00
N PHE A 23 -6.86 12.03 -8.80
CA PHE A 23 -7.44 11.46 -7.59
C PHE A 23 -8.90 11.87 -7.40
N GLN A 24 -9.76 10.93 -7.08
CA GLN A 24 -11.15 11.16 -6.65
C GLN A 24 -11.21 11.41 -5.15
N THR A 25 -10.41 10.67 -4.40
CA THR A 25 -10.23 10.85 -2.96
C THR A 25 -8.75 10.78 -2.67
N LEU A 26 -8.27 11.68 -1.84
CA LEU A 26 -6.87 11.71 -1.43
C LEU A 26 -6.80 11.90 0.08
N THR A 27 -6.10 10.98 0.73
CA THR A 27 -5.79 11.07 2.16
C THR A 27 -4.32 11.43 2.30
N LYS A 28 -4.03 12.51 3.01
CA LYS A 28 -2.65 12.90 3.28
C LYS A 28 -1.99 11.80 4.13
N ARG A 29 -0.94 11.21 3.63
CA ARG A 29 -0.09 10.24 4.32
C ARG A 29 1.35 10.61 4.04
N GLU A 30 2.10 10.82 5.09
CA GLU A 30 3.55 10.86 4.99
C GLU A 30 4.05 9.42 5.09
N GLY A 31 4.71 8.96 4.06
CA GLY A 31 5.26 7.61 4.00
C GLY A 31 6.51 7.58 3.16
N GLN A 32 7.40 6.67 3.46
CA GLN A 32 8.57 6.39 2.65
C GLN A 32 8.27 5.19 1.75
N VAL A 33 8.55 5.32 0.46
CA VAL A 33 8.60 4.18 -0.45
C VAL A 33 10.06 3.82 -0.63
N LEU A 34 10.40 2.58 -0.29
CA LEU A 34 11.72 2.03 -0.62
C LEU A 34 11.81 1.90 -2.14
N THR A 35 12.69 2.68 -2.72
CA THR A 35 13.09 2.48 -4.11
C THR A 35 14.31 1.57 -4.15
N ILE A 36 14.47 0.81 -5.23
CA ILE A 36 15.65 -0.04 -5.45
C ILE A 36 16.96 0.77 -5.37
N ALA A 37 16.91 2.07 -5.65
CA ALA A 37 18.04 2.98 -5.57
C ALA A 37 18.37 3.46 -4.14
N GLY A 38 17.66 2.97 -3.11
CA GLY A 38 17.93 3.33 -1.71
C GLY A 38 17.60 4.77 -1.34
N ARG A 39 16.89 5.50 -2.19
CA ARG A 39 16.41 6.86 -1.88
C ARG A 39 15.01 6.77 -1.30
N ASP A 40 14.83 7.35 -0.13
CA ASP A 40 13.52 7.48 0.49
C ASP A 40 12.65 8.42 -0.36
N ALA A 41 11.65 7.87 -1.04
CA ALA A 41 10.67 8.67 -1.75
C ALA A 41 9.58 9.11 -0.76
N MET A 42 9.37 10.41 -0.61
CA MET A 42 8.37 10.99 0.27
C MET A 42 7.00 10.98 -0.41
N ILE A 43 6.15 10.05 -0.01
CA ILE A 43 4.74 10.02 -0.42
C ILE A 43 3.99 11.10 0.35
N VAL A 44 3.28 11.96 -0.38
CA VAL A 44 2.45 13.04 0.19
C VAL A 44 1.07 12.55 0.59
N GLY A 45 0.56 11.54 -0.11
CA GLY A 45 -0.75 10.97 0.16
C GLY A 45 -1.04 9.71 -0.62
N SER A 46 -2.17 9.09 -0.30
CA SER A 46 -2.70 7.94 -1.05
C SER A 46 -4.22 8.03 -1.17
N GLY A 47 -4.78 7.44 -2.22
CA GLY A 47 -6.23 7.46 -2.40
C GLY A 47 -6.69 6.81 -3.69
N ARG A 48 -7.99 6.93 -3.95
CA ARG A 48 -8.59 6.42 -5.18
C ARG A 48 -8.32 7.38 -6.34
N ALA A 49 -7.87 6.81 -7.43
CA ALA A 49 -7.61 7.55 -8.66
C ALA A 49 -8.31 6.89 -9.85
N THR A 50 -8.67 7.71 -10.83
CA THR A 50 -9.24 7.24 -12.10
C THR A 50 -8.72 8.11 -13.23
N PHE A 51 -8.31 7.46 -14.30
CA PHE A 51 -7.87 8.14 -15.50
C PHE A 51 -8.24 7.33 -16.75
N ILE A 52 -8.12 7.98 -17.90
CA ILE A 52 -8.44 7.40 -19.20
C ILE A 52 -7.15 7.23 -20.00
N LEU A 53 -6.99 6.07 -20.60
CA LEU A 53 -5.94 5.73 -21.55
C LEU A 53 -6.28 6.20 -22.96
N PRO A 54 -5.32 6.23 -23.91
CA PRO A 54 -5.51 6.83 -25.23
C PRO A 54 -6.67 6.29 -26.06
N MET A 55 -6.98 4.99 -25.99
CA MET A 55 -8.10 4.36 -26.70
C MET A 55 -9.43 4.43 -25.91
N GLY A 56 -9.46 5.13 -24.77
CA GLY A 56 -10.66 5.36 -23.97
C GLY A 56 -10.86 4.41 -22.80
N THR A 57 -9.93 3.50 -22.57
CA THR A 57 -10.00 2.58 -21.43
C THR A 57 -9.87 3.34 -20.11
N GLN A 58 -10.84 3.19 -19.21
CA GLN A 58 -10.76 3.74 -17.88
C GLN A 58 -10.05 2.77 -16.95
N ILE A 59 -9.11 3.30 -16.17
CA ILE A 59 -8.40 2.57 -15.11
C ILE A 59 -8.82 3.14 -13.76
N HIS A 60 -9.31 2.27 -12.88
CA HIS A 60 -9.67 2.59 -11.51
C HIS A 60 -8.64 2.03 -10.55
N ILE A 61 -8.14 2.87 -9.66
CA ILE A 61 -7.10 2.49 -8.70
C ILE A 61 -7.56 2.85 -7.30
N GLU A 62 -7.64 1.85 -6.42
CA GLU A 62 -8.11 2.03 -5.04
C GLU A 62 -7.06 2.69 -4.14
N GLU A 63 -5.79 2.39 -4.36
CA GLU A 63 -4.68 2.86 -3.54
C GLU A 63 -3.54 3.40 -4.39
N ALA A 64 -3.80 4.46 -5.15
CA ALA A 64 -2.74 5.21 -5.83
C ALA A 64 -1.94 6.04 -4.82
N LEU A 65 -0.65 6.19 -5.06
CA LEU A 65 0.25 7.01 -4.27
C LEU A 65 0.47 8.36 -4.96
N LEU A 66 0.40 9.45 -4.20
CA LEU A 66 0.74 10.78 -4.68
C LEU A 66 2.20 11.08 -4.34
N TYR A 67 3.02 11.24 -5.38
CA TYR A 67 4.42 11.63 -5.25
C TYR A 67 4.77 12.68 -6.31
N PRO A 68 4.60 13.99 -6.00
CA PRO A 68 4.83 15.08 -6.96
C PRO A 68 6.27 15.18 -7.45
N ASP A 69 7.24 14.85 -6.60
CA ASP A 69 8.66 14.92 -6.91
C ASP A 69 9.18 13.71 -7.71
N SER A 70 8.30 12.76 -8.02
CA SER A 70 8.67 11.62 -8.89
C SER A 70 9.09 12.14 -10.28
N THR A 71 10.10 11.54 -10.86
CA THR A 71 10.52 11.87 -12.23
C THR A 71 9.49 11.43 -13.27
N ARG A 72 8.70 10.41 -12.98
CA ARG A 72 7.71 9.82 -13.89
C ARG A 72 6.49 9.32 -13.11
N THR A 73 5.35 9.37 -13.76
CA THR A 73 4.16 8.63 -13.34
C THR A 73 4.34 7.16 -13.68
N LEU A 74 4.01 6.27 -12.75
CA LEU A 74 4.18 4.82 -12.90
C LEU A 74 2.83 4.12 -12.74
N LEU A 75 2.43 3.35 -13.72
CA LEU A 75 1.24 2.51 -13.69
C LEU A 75 1.62 1.08 -13.33
N SER A 76 1.18 0.64 -12.16
CA SER A 76 1.49 -0.69 -11.65
C SER A 76 0.76 -1.79 -12.43
N TYR A 77 1.50 -2.82 -12.80
CA TYR A 77 0.93 -4.05 -13.38
C TYR A 77 -0.17 -4.67 -12.51
N ARG A 78 0.03 -4.66 -11.19
CA ARG A 78 -0.95 -5.14 -10.22
C ARG A 78 -2.27 -4.40 -10.33
N ASP A 79 -2.23 -3.09 -10.49
CA ASP A 79 -3.44 -2.28 -10.56
C ASP A 79 -4.15 -2.42 -11.91
N ILE A 80 -3.41 -2.61 -13.01
CA ILE A 80 -3.99 -2.99 -14.30
C ILE A 80 -4.75 -4.32 -14.16
N ARG A 81 -4.15 -5.32 -13.52
CA ARG A 81 -4.76 -6.63 -13.30
C ARG A 81 -6.02 -6.58 -12.44
N LYS A 82 -6.07 -5.68 -11.44
CA LYS A 82 -7.28 -5.45 -10.63
C LYS A 82 -8.46 -4.89 -11.42
N ASN A 83 -8.20 -4.24 -12.56
CA ASN A 83 -9.23 -3.81 -13.50
C ASN A 83 -9.67 -4.93 -14.47
N GLU A 84 -9.33 -6.19 -14.17
CA GLU A 84 -9.63 -7.36 -15.01
C GLU A 84 -8.99 -7.29 -16.41
N ILE A 85 -7.94 -6.52 -16.54
CA ILE A 85 -7.19 -6.34 -17.80
C ILE A 85 -6.01 -7.30 -17.79
N HIS A 86 -5.84 -8.05 -18.89
CA HIS A 86 -4.67 -8.87 -19.13
C HIS A 86 -3.63 -8.04 -19.87
N VAL A 87 -2.37 -8.28 -19.60
CA VAL A 87 -1.24 -7.61 -20.24
C VAL A 87 -0.39 -8.65 -20.94
N GLU A 88 -0.14 -8.45 -22.21
CA GLU A 88 0.57 -9.37 -23.08
C GLU A 88 1.55 -8.62 -23.95
N THR A 89 2.70 -9.22 -24.23
CA THR A 89 3.65 -8.71 -25.21
C THR A 89 3.19 -9.08 -26.60
N TYR A 90 3.37 -8.16 -27.52
CA TYR A 90 3.03 -8.33 -28.92
C TYR A 90 4.07 -7.64 -29.80
N GLU A 91 4.51 -8.33 -30.84
CA GLU A 91 5.45 -7.79 -31.80
C GLU A 91 4.75 -7.59 -33.17
N GLU A 92 4.91 -6.42 -33.74
CA GLU A 92 4.41 -6.06 -35.04
C GLU A 92 5.42 -5.19 -35.79
N HIS A 93 5.78 -5.58 -37.03
CA HIS A 93 6.73 -4.84 -37.86
C HIS A 93 8.08 -4.56 -37.17
N ASN A 94 8.57 -5.50 -36.37
CA ASN A 94 9.80 -5.38 -35.60
C ASN A 94 9.75 -4.31 -34.50
N GLU A 95 8.53 -3.92 -34.08
CA GLU A 95 8.28 -3.07 -32.90
C GLU A 95 7.53 -3.86 -31.85
N GLU A 96 7.94 -3.69 -30.60
CA GLU A 96 7.36 -4.39 -29.46
C GLU A 96 6.34 -3.51 -28.73
N PHE A 97 5.20 -4.11 -28.39
CA PHE A 97 4.08 -3.46 -27.71
C PHE A 97 3.61 -4.29 -26.52
N LEU A 98 2.99 -3.63 -25.53
CA LEU A 98 2.09 -4.31 -24.61
C LEU A 98 0.65 -4.14 -25.09
N LEU A 99 -0.08 -5.24 -25.17
CA LEU A 99 -1.52 -5.22 -25.38
C LEU A 99 -2.24 -5.35 -24.05
N PHE A 100 -3.12 -4.40 -23.76
CA PHE A 100 -4.09 -4.52 -22.69
C PHE A 100 -5.34 -5.17 -23.27
N THR A 101 -5.67 -6.34 -22.77
CA THR A 101 -6.76 -7.14 -23.32
C THR A 101 -7.77 -7.52 -22.21
N LYS A 102 -9.02 -7.73 -22.61
CA LYS A 102 -10.06 -8.24 -21.74
C LYS A 102 -10.78 -9.41 -22.40
N ASN A 103 -11.04 -10.46 -21.63
CA ASN A 103 -11.87 -11.57 -22.09
C ASN A 103 -13.33 -11.17 -21.96
N THR A 104 -14.04 -11.20 -23.08
CA THR A 104 -15.49 -10.99 -23.14
C THR A 104 -16.16 -12.30 -23.48
N GLY A 105 -17.48 -12.39 -23.31
CA GLY A 105 -18.25 -13.58 -23.70
C GLY A 105 -18.15 -13.94 -25.19
N TYR A 106 -17.65 -13.04 -26.01
CA TYR A 106 -17.47 -13.19 -27.47
C TYR A 106 -16.00 -13.40 -27.88
N GLY A 107 -15.09 -13.47 -26.92
CA GLY A 107 -13.67 -13.65 -27.17
C GLY A 107 -12.81 -12.58 -26.51
N LYS A 108 -11.54 -12.57 -26.86
CA LYS A 108 -10.53 -11.65 -26.37
C LYS A 108 -10.60 -10.33 -27.14
N GLN A 109 -10.75 -9.22 -26.42
CA GLN A 109 -10.76 -7.87 -26.97
C GLN A 109 -9.49 -7.12 -26.57
N THR A 110 -8.83 -6.48 -27.52
CA THR A 110 -7.75 -5.52 -27.25
C THR A 110 -8.36 -4.18 -26.87
N LEU A 111 -7.97 -3.67 -25.70
CA LEU A 111 -8.42 -2.39 -25.16
C LEU A 111 -7.43 -1.27 -25.47
N GLU A 112 -6.12 -1.54 -25.32
CA GLU A 112 -5.04 -0.57 -25.54
C GLU A 112 -3.84 -1.24 -26.17
N LYS A 113 -3.10 -0.49 -27.00
CA LYS A 113 -1.81 -0.86 -27.55
C LYS A 113 -0.76 0.12 -27.04
N VAL A 114 0.12 -0.36 -26.19
CA VAL A 114 1.09 0.45 -25.44
C VAL A 114 2.47 0.27 -26.05
N PRO A 115 3.07 1.29 -26.65
CA PRO A 115 4.37 1.20 -27.30
C PRO A 115 5.51 1.11 -26.30
N SER A 116 6.65 0.64 -26.79
CA SER A 116 7.93 0.65 -26.08
C SER A 116 8.77 1.88 -26.45
N LEU A 117 9.56 2.36 -25.48
CA LEU A 117 10.65 3.29 -25.74
C LEU A 117 11.88 2.51 -26.27
N PRO A 118 12.84 3.19 -26.92
CA PRO A 118 14.09 2.54 -27.31
C PRO A 118 14.88 1.91 -26.15
N SER A 119 14.59 2.32 -24.92
CA SER A 119 15.12 1.73 -23.69
C SER A 119 14.45 0.42 -23.26
N GLY A 120 13.41 -0.04 -23.96
CA GLY A 120 12.62 -1.22 -23.61
C GLY A 120 11.54 -0.97 -22.57
N LEU A 121 11.33 0.28 -22.14
CA LEU A 121 10.26 0.62 -21.19
C LEU A 121 8.98 0.92 -21.96
N TYR A 122 7.86 0.38 -21.50
CA TYR A 122 6.55 0.65 -22.08
C TYR A 122 5.92 1.90 -21.51
N TYR A 123 5.31 2.71 -22.34
CA TYR A 123 4.70 3.97 -21.93
C TYR A 123 3.33 4.20 -22.56
N THR A 124 2.51 4.96 -21.87
CA THR A 124 1.21 5.43 -22.36
C THR A 124 0.97 6.85 -21.90
N TYR A 125 -0.09 7.47 -22.40
CA TYR A 125 -0.54 8.77 -21.91
C TYR A 125 -1.83 8.58 -21.12
N ILE A 126 -1.95 9.31 -20.00
CA ILE A 126 -3.13 9.28 -19.16
C ILE A 126 -3.82 10.66 -19.15
N LYS A 127 -5.14 10.65 -19.15
CA LYS A 127 -5.99 11.84 -19.04
C LYS A 127 -6.87 11.75 -17.81
N PRO A 128 -7.10 12.85 -17.07
CA PRO A 128 -8.09 12.84 -16.00
C PRO A 128 -9.50 12.71 -16.58
N VAL A 129 -10.41 12.08 -15.83
CA VAL A 129 -11.82 11.94 -16.22
C VAL A 129 -12.52 13.30 -16.13
N PRO A 130 -13.21 13.80 -17.20
CA PRO A 130 -13.65 15.19 -17.31
C PRO A 130 -14.75 15.65 -16.33
N HIS A 131 -15.41 14.78 -15.61
CA HIS A 131 -16.65 15.10 -14.87
C HIS A 131 -16.64 14.90 -13.37
N PHE A 132 -15.48 14.68 -12.76
CA PHE A 132 -15.42 14.64 -11.30
C PHE A 132 -14.99 16.01 -10.77
N ALA A 133 -15.94 16.72 -10.14
CA ALA A 133 -15.58 17.74 -9.17
C ALA A 133 -14.80 17.02 -8.06
N TYR A 134 -13.49 17.12 -8.12
CA TYR A 134 -12.59 16.48 -7.14
C TYR A 134 -12.89 17.10 -5.78
N LYS A 135 -13.67 16.40 -4.97
CA LYS A 135 -13.65 16.65 -3.55
C LYS A 135 -12.35 16.03 -3.04
N VAL A 136 -11.24 16.75 -3.21
CA VAL A 136 -10.01 16.44 -2.47
C VAL A 136 -10.38 16.68 -1.02
N ILE A 137 -10.86 15.63 -0.38
CA ILE A 137 -11.00 15.63 1.06
C ILE A 137 -9.58 15.37 1.54
N PHE A 138 -8.83 16.43 1.81
CA PHE A 138 -7.69 16.33 2.71
C PHE A 138 -8.29 15.98 4.07
N GLN A 139 -8.65 14.72 4.21
CA GLN A 139 -8.87 14.19 5.53
C GLN A 139 -7.49 14.22 6.18
N ASN A 140 -7.24 15.25 6.98
CA ASN A 140 -6.32 15.13 8.09
C ASN A 140 -6.93 14.06 8.99
N VAL A 141 -6.79 12.81 8.57
CA VAL A 141 -7.17 11.68 9.40
C VAL A 141 -6.01 11.51 10.38
N ASP A 142 -5.95 12.41 11.35
CA ASP A 142 -5.34 12.10 12.63
C ASP A 142 -6.23 11.06 13.28
N THR A 143 -6.27 9.87 12.65
CA THR A 143 -7.04 8.74 13.17
C THR A 143 -6.36 8.26 14.44
N PHE A 144 -7.13 7.63 15.31
CA PHE A 144 -6.59 6.93 16.47
C PHE A 144 -5.36 6.08 16.11
N LYS A 145 -5.35 5.42 14.95
CA LYS A 145 -4.24 4.61 14.46
C LYS A 145 -2.96 5.44 14.28
N THR A 146 -3.04 6.59 13.62
CA THR A 146 -1.90 7.46 13.39
C THR A 146 -1.26 7.94 14.69
N TRP A 147 -2.08 8.38 15.64
CA TRP A 147 -1.58 8.81 16.96
C TRP A 147 -1.07 7.66 17.81
N HIS A 148 -1.71 6.50 17.73
CA HIS A 148 -1.23 5.28 18.36
C HIS A 148 0.19 4.90 17.88
N GLU A 149 0.45 5.01 16.59
CA GLU A 149 1.77 4.75 15.99
C GLU A 149 2.79 5.84 16.39
N ARG A 150 2.42 7.11 16.27
CA ARG A 150 3.29 8.27 16.63
C ARG A 150 3.70 8.29 18.09
N LEU A 151 2.85 7.84 18.98
CA LEU A 151 3.11 7.83 20.42
C LEU A 151 3.75 6.54 20.94
N GLY A 152 4.25 5.68 20.04
CA GLY A 152 4.91 4.43 20.43
C GLY A 152 3.94 3.35 20.87
N HIS A 153 2.79 3.28 20.23
CA HIS A 153 1.79 2.23 20.40
C HIS A 153 1.16 2.13 21.81
N PRO A 154 0.75 3.23 22.48
CA PRO A 154 0.09 3.16 23.77
C PRO A 154 -1.29 2.53 23.65
N GLY A 155 -1.75 1.83 24.68
CA GLY A 155 -3.11 1.28 24.73
C GLY A 155 -4.19 2.37 24.73
N ILE A 156 -5.43 2.02 24.37
CA ILE A 156 -6.57 2.95 24.26
C ILE A 156 -6.76 3.76 25.57
N GLY A 157 -6.61 3.13 26.72
CA GLY A 157 -6.71 3.82 28.02
C GLY A 157 -5.63 4.86 28.24
N MET A 158 -4.39 4.58 27.79
CA MET A 158 -3.28 5.54 27.86
C MET A 158 -3.50 6.69 26.89
N MET A 159 -3.97 6.40 25.68
CA MET A 159 -4.31 7.43 24.68
C MET A 159 -5.34 8.43 25.22
N ARG A 160 -6.39 7.93 25.90
CA ARG A 160 -7.38 8.80 26.55
C ARG A 160 -6.76 9.69 27.62
N LYS A 161 -5.86 9.13 28.44
CA LYS A 161 -5.14 9.91 29.48
C LYS A 161 -4.23 10.98 28.88
N ILE A 162 -3.53 10.66 27.79
CA ILE A 162 -2.69 11.63 27.09
C ILE A 162 -3.55 12.79 26.60
N MET A 163 -4.70 12.50 25.95
CA MET A 163 -5.59 13.55 25.45
C MET A 163 -6.17 14.42 26.57
N SER A 164 -6.56 13.83 27.69
CA SER A 164 -7.15 14.61 28.80
C SER A 164 -6.14 15.45 29.56
N ASN A 165 -4.85 15.08 29.53
CA ASN A 165 -3.81 15.70 30.36
C ASN A 165 -2.80 16.53 29.57
N SER A 166 -2.96 16.67 28.24
CA SER A 166 -2.07 17.48 27.40
C SER A 166 -2.85 18.50 26.61
N ASN A 167 -2.21 19.62 26.27
CA ASN A 167 -2.77 20.71 25.49
C ASN A 167 -1.96 20.93 24.20
N GLY A 168 -2.57 21.56 23.21
CA GLY A 168 -1.88 21.95 21.97
C GLY A 168 -1.72 20.82 20.94
N HIS A 169 -2.40 19.70 21.11
CA HIS A 169 -2.42 18.59 20.13
C HIS A 169 -3.66 18.64 19.25
N GLY A 170 -3.54 18.17 17.98
CA GLY A 170 -4.68 18.06 17.06
C GLY A 170 -5.56 16.83 17.26
N MET A 171 -5.62 16.29 18.50
CA MET A 171 -6.33 15.04 18.81
C MET A 171 -7.77 15.23 19.31
N SER A 172 -8.26 16.47 19.41
CA SER A 172 -9.57 16.79 20.01
C SER A 172 -10.75 16.06 19.35
N ASP A 173 -10.65 15.76 18.07
CA ASP A 173 -11.74 15.16 17.27
C ASP A 173 -11.56 13.65 17.02
N ILE A 174 -10.59 13.01 17.69
CA ILE A 174 -10.33 11.59 17.49
C ILE A 174 -11.42 10.73 18.11
N LYS A 175 -12.08 9.93 17.28
CA LYS A 175 -13.01 8.89 17.73
C LYS A 175 -12.21 7.67 18.21
N PHE A 176 -12.39 7.31 19.47
CA PHE A 176 -11.78 6.09 20.01
C PHE A 176 -12.55 4.86 19.56
N PRO A 177 -11.86 3.87 18.98
CA PRO A 177 -12.48 2.60 18.65
C PRO A 177 -12.86 1.84 19.94
N LYS A 178 -13.82 0.94 19.85
CA LYS A 178 -14.02 -0.07 20.89
C LYS A 178 -12.80 -0.99 20.91
N SER A 179 -12.49 -1.59 22.06
CA SER A 179 -11.31 -2.45 22.19
C SER A 179 -11.29 -3.65 21.23
N SER A 180 -12.46 -4.08 20.77
CA SER A 180 -12.63 -5.14 19.76
C SER A 180 -12.35 -4.70 18.33
N ASP A 181 -12.46 -3.40 18.04
CA ASP A 181 -12.52 -2.88 16.67
C ASP A 181 -11.17 -2.39 16.15
N PHE A 182 -10.14 -2.39 17.02
CA PHE A 182 -8.81 -1.92 16.66
C PHE A 182 -7.75 -2.99 16.94
N VAL A 183 -7.14 -3.47 15.87
CA VAL A 183 -6.00 -4.40 15.93
C VAL A 183 -4.78 -3.72 15.30
N CYS A 184 -3.73 -3.57 16.08
CA CYS A 184 -2.43 -3.11 15.61
C CYS A 184 -1.50 -4.32 15.48
N THR A 185 -1.00 -4.58 14.29
CA THR A 185 -0.09 -5.71 14.02
C THR A 185 1.18 -5.62 14.84
N SER A 186 1.79 -4.43 14.93
CA SER A 186 3.01 -4.21 15.74
C SER A 186 2.76 -4.47 17.23
N CYS A 187 1.58 -4.09 17.75
CA CYS A 187 1.23 -4.42 19.14
C CYS A 187 0.97 -5.92 19.34
N ALA A 188 0.32 -6.56 18.37
CA ALA A 188 0.05 -7.99 18.45
C ALA A 188 1.32 -8.82 18.44
N THR A 189 2.32 -8.43 17.64
CA THR A 189 3.61 -9.14 17.56
C THR A 189 4.58 -8.72 18.66
N GLY A 190 4.71 -7.43 18.96
CA GLY A 190 5.72 -6.90 19.87
C GLY A 190 5.32 -6.91 21.35
N LYS A 191 4.01 -7.04 21.67
CA LYS A 191 3.51 -7.08 23.05
C LYS A 191 2.96 -8.47 23.44
N LEU A 192 3.41 -9.52 22.78
CA LEU A 192 3.13 -10.89 23.21
C LEU A 192 3.78 -11.11 24.57
N ILE A 193 3.00 -10.99 25.62
CA ILE A 193 3.41 -11.40 26.96
C ILE A 193 3.18 -12.90 27.02
N LEU A 194 4.25 -13.67 27.04
CA LEU A 194 4.19 -15.05 27.46
C LEU A 194 3.73 -15.06 28.92
N ARG A 195 2.44 -15.31 29.14
CA ARG A 195 1.95 -15.56 30.50
C ARG A 195 2.59 -16.86 30.96
N PRO A 196 3.36 -16.84 32.05
CA PRO A 196 3.82 -18.12 32.61
C PRO A 196 2.57 -18.95 32.95
N SER A 197 2.61 -20.21 32.54
CA SER A 197 1.54 -21.14 32.90
C SER A 197 1.51 -21.27 34.43
N HIS A 198 0.45 -20.76 35.05
CA HIS A 198 0.25 -20.88 36.51
C HIS A 198 -0.29 -22.25 36.92
N LEU A 199 -0.61 -23.10 35.97
CA LEU A 199 -0.96 -24.48 36.23
C LEU A 199 0.35 -25.25 36.44
N LYS A 200 0.76 -25.46 37.70
CA LYS A 200 1.68 -26.56 38.04
C LYS A 200 1.00 -27.84 37.56
N ILE A 201 1.48 -28.35 36.45
CA ILE A 201 1.17 -29.75 36.08
C ILE A 201 1.75 -30.57 37.25
N GLN A 202 0.88 -31.31 37.95
CA GLN A 202 1.33 -32.22 38.98
C GLN A 202 2.40 -33.11 38.34
N ASP A 203 3.55 -33.22 39.03
CA ASP A 203 4.68 -34.04 38.59
C ASP A 203 4.23 -35.51 38.58
N GLU A 204 3.69 -35.95 37.47
CA GLU A 204 3.52 -37.38 37.20
C GLU A 204 4.90 -37.96 36.95
N PRO A 205 5.25 -39.05 37.63
CA PRO A 205 6.55 -39.73 37.40
C PRO A 205 6.59 -40.24 35.98
N LEU A 206 7.33 -39.52 35.12
CA LEU A 206 7.52 -39.89 33.73
C LEU A 206 8.46 -41.07 33.58
N LYS A 207 8.12 -42.03 32.73
CA LYS A 207 9.02 -43.11 32.34
C LYS A 207 10.11 -42.57 31.44
N PHE A 208 11.24 -43.29 31.41
CA PHE A 208 12.38 -42.95 30.57
C PHE A 208 11.93 -42.80 29.10
N LEU A 209 12.24 -41.65 28.48
CA LEU A 209 11.86 -41.27 27.12
C LEU A 209 10.33 -41.01 26.87
N GLU A 210 9.50 -40.97 27.89
CA GLU A 210 8.08 -40.66 27.74
C GLU A 210 7.84 -39.18 27.33
N ARG A 211 8.78 -38.28 27.66
CA ARG A 211 8.76 -36.90 27.23
C ARG A 211 10.14 -36.42 26.86
N ILE A 212 10.29 -35.88 25.64
CA ILE A 212 11.51 -35.22 25.17
C ILE A 212 11.18 -33.76 25.02
N GLN A 213 11.93 -32.87 25.68
CA GLN A 213 11.84 -31.42 25.50
C GLN A 213 13.07 -30.96 24.74
N GLY A 214 12.83 -30.25 23.63
CA GLY A 214 13.86 -29.62 22.83
C GLY A 214 13.61 -28.11 22.78
N ASP A 215 14.65 -27.33 22.95
CA ASP A 215 14.63 -25.90 22.77
C ASP A 215 15.64 -25.49 21.71
N ILE A 216 15.28 -24.55 20.86
CA ILE A 216 16.17 -24.01 19.83
C ILE A 216 16.84 -22.77 20.44
N CYS A 217 18.10 -22.89 20.78
CA CYS A 217 18.92 -21.75 21.15
C CYS A 217 19.17 -20.91 19.90
N GLY A 218 18.86 -19.61 19.95
CA GLY A 218 19.11 -18.68 18.86
C GLY A 218 20.60 -18.62 18.48
N PRO A 219 20.94 -17.98 17.37
CA PRO A 219 22.31 -17.94 16.88
C PRO A 219 23.24 -17.36 17.95
N ILE A 220 24.12 -18.21 18.46
CA ILE A 220 25.23 -17.79 19.32
C ILE A 220 26.27 -17.20 18.40
N GLN A 221 26.41 -15.89 18.39
CA GLN A 221 27.53 -15.24 17.71
C GLN A 221 28.81 -15.61 18.46
N PRO A 222 29.80 -16.23 17.80
CA PRO A 222 31.09 -16.40 18.44
C PRO A 222 31.67 -15.02 18.72
N LEU A 223 32.00 -14.77 19.99
CA LEU A 223 32.77 -13.58 20.36
C LEU A 223 34.16 -13.77 19.69
N SER A 224 34.50 -12.86 18.78
CA SER A 224 35.83 -12.72 18.18
C SER A 224 36.78 -12.05 19.16
#